data_218b554161c5c5337f49c77b8cbed260
#
_entry.id   218b554161c5c5337f49c77b8cbed260
#
_cell.length_a   1.000
_cell.length_b   1.000
_cell.length_c   1.000
_cell.angle_alpha   90.00
_cell.angle_beta   90.00
_cell.angle_gamma   90.00
#
_symmetry.space_group_name_H-M   'P 1'
#
loop_
_entity.id
_entity.type
_entity.pdbx_description
1 polymer ?
#
loop_
_entity_poly.entity_id
_entity_poly.type
_entity_poly.pdbx_seq_one_letter_code
_entity_poly.pdbx_strand_id
1 'polypeptide(L)'
;IDQLPEQNRRQFFTEITGVKTMDLFEYAKSKTLDQESPLASRLRPRTLDEVVGQQHIVGKDKLLYRAIKADKLTSVIFYGPPGTGKTTLAKVIANTTSASFTQINATVAGKKDMEAVVKQAQDDLGMYGKKTILFIDEIHRFNKGQQDYLLPFVEDGTIILIGATTENPYFEVNGALLS
;
A
#
# COMPACT_ATOMS: atom_id res chain seq x y z
N ILE A 1 23.38 -32.70 8.78
CA ILE A 1 23.02 -31.32 8.34
C ILE A 1 24.01 -30.85 7.26
N ASP A 2 25.27 -31.17 7.32
CA ASP A 2 26.31 -30.75 6.37
C ASP A 2 26.24 -31.44 4.99
N GLN A 3 25.38 -32.44 4.82
CA GLN A 3 25.22 -33.18 3.56
C GLN A 3 23.98 -32.73 2.74
N LEU A 4 23.20 -31.77 3.21
CA LEU A 4 22.04 -31.24 2.48
C LEU A 4 22.45 -30.14 1.49
N PRO A 5 21.85 -30.08 0.30
CA PRO A 5 22.02 -28.98 -0.63
C PRO A 5 21.70 -27.63 0.04
N GLU A 6 22.40 -26.58 -0.34
CA GLU A 6 22.32 -25.27 0.30
C GLU A 6 20.88 -24.69 0.35
N GLN A 7 20.06 -24.94 -0.68
CA GLN A 7 18.64 -24.60 -0.72
C GLN A 7 17.83 -25.29 0.39
N ASN A 8 18.09 -26.56 0.66
CA ASN A 8 17.36 -27.32 1.66
C ASN A 8 17.81 -26.96 3.07
N ARG A 9 19.07 -26.55 3.29
CA ARG A 9 19.53 -26.01 4.58
C ARG A 9 18.83 -24.72 4.95
N ARG A 10 18.62 -23.81 4.01
CA ARG A 10 17.89 -22.53 4.23
C ARG A 10 16.43 -22.76 4.61
N GLN A 11 15.75 -23.68 3.92
CA GLN A 11 14.36 -24.03 4.22
C GLN A 11 14.23 -24.69 5.61
N PHE A 12 15.14 -25.59 5.96
CA PHE A 12 15.17 -26.26 7.26
C PHE A 12 15.43 -25.28 8.44
N PHE A 13 16.31 -24.29 8.25
CA PHE A 13 16.55 -23.23 9.24
C PHE A 13 15.33 -22.31 9.42
N THR A 14 14.63 -21.99 8.34
CA THR A 14 13.40 -21.17 8.38
C THR A 14 12.26 -21.88 9.11
N GLU A 15 12.12 -23.20 8.92
CA GLU A 15 11.12 -24.01 9.62
C GLU A 15 11.37 -24.15 11.11
N ILE A 16 12.64 -24.23 11.54
CA ILE A 16 13.00 -24.41 12.97
C ILE A 16 12.99 -23.07 13.74
N THR A 17 13.41 -21.98 13.13
CA THR A 17 13.60 -20.71 13.84
C THR A 17 12.46 -19.72 13.66
N GLY A 18 11.57 -19.92 12.67
CA GLY A 18 10.52 -18.96 12.33
C GLY A 18 11.05 -17.58 11.86
N VAL A 19 12.37 -17.43 11.79
CA VAL A 19 13.03 -16.21 11.34
C VAL A 19 13.33 -16.32 9.85
N LYS A 20 12.64 -15.55 9.04
CA LYS A 20 12.96 -15.38 7.63
C LYS A 20 14.36 -14.77 7.55
N THR A 21 15.37 -15.59 7.29
CA THR A 21 16.73 -15.09 7.02
C THR A 21 16.68 -14.23 5.77
N MET A 22 16.66 -12.92 5.99
CA MET A 22 16.84 -11.95 4.90
C MET A 22 18.20 -12.23 4.29
N ASP A 23 18.25 -12.53 2.99
CA ASP A 23 19.50 -12.83 2.31
C ASP A 23 20.44 -11.62 2.47
N LEU A 24 21.68 -11.88 2.89
CA LEU A 24 22.70 -10.83 3.06
C LEU A 24 22.84 -9.98 1.78
N PHE A 25 22.61 -10.60 0.63
CA PHE A 25 22.55 -9.94 -0.68
C PHE A 25 21.35 -9.01 -0.82
N GLU A 26 20.15 -9.40 -0.37
CA GLU A 26 18.97 -8.54 -0.38
C GLU A 26 19.15 -7.36 0.58
N TYR A 27 19.73 -7.60 1.76
CA TYR A 27 20.05 -6.54 2.70
C TYR A 27 21.11 -5.57 2.15
N ALA A 28 22.17 -6.08 1.54
CA ALA A 28 23.20 -5.25 0.89
C ALA A 28 22.62 -4.47 -0.28
N LYS A 29 21.79 -5.10 -1.12
CA LYS A 29 21.11 -4.48 -2.27
C LYS A 29 20.15 -3.39 -1.82
N SER A 30 19.37 -3.61 -0.77
CA SER A 30 18.45 -2.60 -0.22
C SER A 30 19.22 -1.38 0.31
N LYS A 31 20.35 -1.61 0.99
CA LYS A 31 21.18 -0.56 1.54
C LYS A 31 21.90 0.26 0.46
N THR A 32 22.36 -0.39 -0.61
CA THR A 32 22.97 0.28 -1.77
C THR A 32 21.93 1.08 -2.55
N LEU A 33 20.75 0.51 -2.80
CA LEU A 33 19.65 1.23 -3.46
C LEU A 33 19.16 2.45 -2.67
N ASP A 34 19.15 2.38 -1.34
CA ASP A 34 18.83 3.53 -0.48
C ASP A 34 19.90 4.64 -0.56
N GLN A 35 21.18 4.28 -0.74
CA GLN A 35 22.27 5.26 -0.85
C GLN A 35 22.36 5.87 -2.26
N GLU A 36 22.03 5.12 -3.30
CA GLU A 36 22.08 5.57 -4.69
C GLU A 36 20.78 6.23 -5.16
N SER A 37 19.70 6.14 -4.37
CA SER A 37 18.42 6.76 -4.72
C SER A 37 18.53 8.30 -4.71
N PRO A 38 17.81 9.00 -5.62
CA PRO A 38 17.78 10.45 -5.64
C PRO A 38 17.48 11.06 -4.26
N LEU A 39 18.09 12.18 -3.94
CA LEU A 39 17.93 12.87 -2.65
C LEU A 39 16.44 13.06 -2.27
N ALA A 40 15.62 13.42 -3.24
CA ALA A 40 14.18 13.57 -3.07
C ALA A 40 13.49 12.28 -2.59
N SER A 41 13.98 11.10 -2.98
CA SER A 41 13.47 9.82 -2.50
C SER A 41 13.91 9.51 -1.07
N ARG A 42 15.13 9.86 -0.72
CA ARG A 42 15.71 9.66 0.63
C ARG A 42 15.09 10.58 1.68
N LEU A 43 14.67 11.78 1.28
CA LEU A 43 14.02 12.78 2.14
C LEU A 43 12.51 12.58 2.30
N ARG A 44 11.92 11.58 1.62
CA ARG A 44 10.49 11.27 1.80
C ARG A 44 10.23 10.74 3.21
N PRO A 45 9.19 11.23 3.90
CA PRO A 45 8.81 10.73 5.20
C PRO A 45 8.51 9.22 5.13
N ARG A 46 8.95 8.48 6.14
CA ARG A 46 8.72 7.04 6.29
C ARG A 46 7.69 6.74 7.37
N THR A 47 7.47 7.69 8.28
CA THR A 47 6.50 7.59 9.37
C THR A 47 5.51 8.74 9.34
N LEU A 48 4.37 8.57 10.02
CA LEU A 48 3.36 9.64 10.12
C LEU A 48 3.88 10.89 10.83
N ASP A 49 4.79 10.72 11.77
CA ASP A 49 5.36 11.83 12.55
C ASP A 49 6.34 12.68 11.73
N GLU A 50 6.90 12.11 10.65
CA GLU A 50 7.80 12.81 9.72
C GLU A 50 7.04 13.58 8.61
N VAL A 51 5.72 13.37 8.48
CA VAL A 51 4.92 14.06 7.47
C VAL A 51 4.76 15.53 7.83
N VAL A 52 5.32 16.41 7.02
CA VAL A 52 5.26 17.86 7.19
C VAL A 52 4.13 18.43 6.33
N GLY A 53 3.36 19.36 6.89
CA GLY A 53 2.39 20.17 6.14
C GLY A 53 0.97 19.63 6.05
N GLN A 54 0.68 18.41 6.52
CA GLN A 54 -0.67 17.80 6.49
C GLN A 54 -1.24 17.55 7.90
N GLN A 55 -0.85 18.34 8.90
CA GLN A 55 -1.22 18.15 10.31
C GLN A 55 -2.74 18.19 10.54
N HIS A 56 -3.48 18.91 9.72
CA HIS A 56 -4.95 18.97 9.78
C HIS A 56 -5.62 17.64 9.38
N ILE A 57 -4.90 16.74 8.70
CA ILE A 57 -5.38 15.40 8.28
C ILE A 57 -4.74 14.29 9.13
N VAL A 58 -3.41 14.35 9.30
CA VAL A 58 -2.61 13.26 9.92
C VAL A 58 -2.06 13.61 11.30
N GLY A 59 -2.47 14.73 11.90
CA GLY A 59 -2.11 15.09 13.29
C GLY A 59 -2.55 14.00 14.28
N LYS A 60 -1.82 13.87 15.40
CA LYS A 60 -2.04 12.80 16.41
C LYS A 60 -3.44 12.74 16.99
N ASP A 61 -4.15 13.85 16.99
CA ASP A 61 -5.53 14.01 17.45
C ASP A 61 -6.58 13.69 16.35
N LYS A 62 -6.18 13.50 15.11
CA LYS A 62 -7.08 13.32 13.97
C LYS A 62 -7.56 11.89 13.81
N LEU A 63 -8.75 11.76 13.23
CA LEU A 63 -9.41 10.47 13.04
C LEU A 63 -8.54 9.52 12.21
N LEU A 64 -7.96 10.01 11.11
CA LEU A 64 -7.13 9.21 10.22
C LEU A 64 -5.90 8.65 10.95
N TYR A 65 -5.20 9.46 11.74
CA TYR A 65 -4.05 9.01 12.54
C TYR A 65 -4.44 7.88 13.50
N ARG A 66 -5.56 8.05 14.22
CA ARG A 66 -6.05 7.05 15.17
C ARG A 66 -6.50 5.76 14.47
N ALA A 67 -7.15 5.86 13.32
CA ALA A 67 -7.57 4.70 12.53
C ALA A 67 -6.34 3.90 12.03
N ILE A 68 -5.29 4.59 11.56
CA ILE A 68 -4.04 3.96 11.11
C ILE A 68 -3.36 3.25 12.29
N LYS A 69 -3.21 3.91 13.43
CA LYS A 69 -2.57 3.33 14.62
C LYS A 69 -3.33 2.16 15.23
N ALA A 70 -4.66 2.15 15.09
CA ALA A 70 -5.52 1.05 15.54
C ALA A 70 -5.67 -0.09 14.53
N ASP A 71 -4.99 -0.02 13.36
CA ASP A 71 -5.16 -0.94 12.22
C ASP A 71 -6.63 -1.12 11.78
N LYS A 72 -7.40 -0.03 11.90
CA LYS A 72 -8.83 0.08 11.54
C LYS A 72 -9.05 1.05 10.39
N LEU A 73 -8.06 1.17 9.51
CA LEU A 73 -8.18 2.03 8.34
C LEU A 73 -9.25 1.48 7.41
N THR A 74 -10.20 2.33 7.06
CA THR A 74 -11.13 2.13 5.95
C THR A 74 -10.61 2.82 4.69
N SER A 75 -11.29 2.60 3.56
CA SER A 75 -10.91 3.26 2.31
C SER A 75 -11.02 4.77 2.41
N VAL A 76 -10.10 5.49 1.77
CA VAL A 76 -10.05 6.96 1.78
C VAL A 76 -9.71 7.50 0.39
N ILE A 77 -10.19 8.70 0.09
CA ILE A 77 -9.84 9.43 -1.13
C ILE A 77 -9.07 10.70 -0.77
N PHE A 78 -7.87 10.85 -1.32
CA PHE A 78 -7.06 12.05 -1.20
C PHE A 78 -7.34 12.96 -2.39
N TYR A 79 -7.93 14.08 -2.12
CA TYR A 79 -8.22 15.13 -3.10
C TYR A 79 -7.26 16.31 -2.93
N GLY A 80 -6.78 16.84 -4.04
CA GLY A 80 -5.93 18.03 -4.03
C GLY A 80 -5.03 18.15 -5.26
N PRO A 81 -4.38 19.30 -5.46
CA PRO A 81 -3.53 19.54 -6.61
C PRO A 81 -2.36 18.56 -6.70
N PRO A 82 -1.71 18.41 -7.87
CA PRO A 82 -0.53 17.58 -8.01
C PRO A 82 0.61 18.09 -7.12
N GLY A 83 1.50 17.19 -6.70
CA GLY A 83 2.65 17.56 -5.86
C GLY A 83 2.37 17.76 -4.37
N THR A 84 1.15 17.56 -3.89
CA THR A 84 0.78 17.71 -2.47
C THR A 84 1.16 16.52 -1.59
N GLY A 85 1.87 15.53 -2.12
CA GLY A 85 2.38 14.40 -1.34
C GLY A 85 1.39 13.25 -1.12
N LYS A 86 0.29 13.16 -1.89
CA LYS A 86 -0.72 12.08 -1.77
C LYS A 86 -0.11 10.69 -1.82
N THR A 87 0.76 10.43 -2.80
CA THR A 87 1.47 9.14 -2.94
C THR A 87 2.40 8.87 -1.77
N THR A 88 3.10 9.89 -1.29
CA THR A 88 4.00 9.77 -0.13
C THR A 88 3.20 9.43 1.12
N LEU A 89 2.09 10.10 1.34
CA LEU A 89 1.21 9.83 2.47
C LEU A 89 0.64 8.41 2.43
N ALA A 90 0.21 7.92 1.27
CA ALA A 90 -0.27 6.55 1.11
C ALA A 90 0.82 5.51 1.48
N LYS A 91 2.07 5.73 1.08
CA LYS A 91 3.21 4.88 1.45
C LYS A 91 3.51 4.91 2.95
N VAL A 92 3.44 6.08 3.57
CA VAL A 92 3.62 6.23 5.02
C VAL A 92 2.52 5.50 5.79
N ILE A 93 1.28 5.56 5.32
CA ILE A 93 0.17 4.80 5.89
C ILE A 93 0.44 3.30 5.80
N ALA A 94 0.84 2.81 4.63
CA ALA A 94 1.14 1.40 4.43
C ALA A 94 2.30 0.92 5.31
N ASN A 95 3.35 1.73 5.47
CA ASN A 95 4.48 1.42 6.36
C ASN A 95 4.09 1.38 7.86
N THR A 96 3.04 2.10 8.22
CA THR A 96 2.56 2.18 9.62
C THR A 96 1.58 1.04 9.95
N THR A 97 0.91 0.50 8.95
CA THR A 97 -0.02 -0.63 9.05
C THR A 97 0.72 -1.94 8.76
N SER A 98 0.12 -3.08 9.11
CA SER A 98 0.64 -4.41 8.75
C SER A 98 0.24 -4.84 7.34
N ALA A 99 -0.39 -3.98 6.56
CA ALA A 99 -0.91 -4.29 5.23
C ALA A 99 0.18 -4.35 4.14
N SER A 100 -0.06 -5.15 3.11
CA SER A 100 0.71 -5.09 1.85
C SER A 100 0.38 -3.81 1.10
N PHE A 101 1.32 -3.28 0.31
CA PHE A 101 1.10 -2.07 -0.47
C PHE A 101 1.26 -2.34 -1.95
N THR A 102 0.22 -2.03 -2.73
CA THR A 102 0.25 -2.08 -4.18
C THR A 102 -0.20 -0.75 -4.74
N GLN A 103 0.49 -0.27 -5.76
CA GLN A 103 0.19 1.00 -6.43
C GLN A 103 -0.14 0.74 -7.90
N ILE A 104 -1.23 1.32 -8.36
CA ILE A 104 -1.58 1.40 -9.79
C ILE A 104 -1.89 2.84 -10.18
N ASN A 105 -1.71 3.16 -11.46
CA ASN A 105 -2.10 4.44 -12.02
C ASN A 105 -3.29 4.21 -12.96
N ALA A 106 -4.41 4.86 -12.69
CA ALA A 106 -5.65 4.67 -13.43
C ALA A 106 -5.57 5.13 -14.90
N THR A 107 -4.57 5.95 -15.26
CA THR A 107 -4.39 6.40 -16.66
C THR A 107 -3.87 5.30 -17.59
N VAL A 108 -3.19 4.28 -17.02
CA VAL A 108 -2.55 3.20 -17.80
C VAL A 108 -3.04 1.82 -17.40
N ALA A 109 -3.63 1.67 -16.23
CA ALA A 109 -4.07 0.38 -15.72
C ALA A 109 -5.32 -0.13 -16.44
N GLY A 110 -5.24 -1.36 -16.94
CA GLY A 110 -6.35 -2.07 -17.56
C GLY A 110 -7.01 -3.08 -16.61
N LYS A 111 -8.03 -3.77 -17.14
CA LYS A 111 -8.77 -4.80 -16.40
C LYS A 111 -7.86 -5.90 -15.87
N LYS A 112 -6.87 -6.36 -16.66
CA LYS A 112 -5.93 -7.41 -16.27
C LYS A 112 -5.06 -7.02 -15.08
N ASP A 113 -4.65 -5.75 -15.00
CA ASP A 113 -3.84 -5.25 -13.89
C ASP A 113 -4.66 -5.27 -12.60
N MET A 114 -5.94 -4.88 -12.67
CA MET A 114 -6.86 -4.93 -11.53
C MET A 114 -7.12 -6.37 -11.07
N GLU A 115 -7.35 -7.30 -12.01
CA GLU A 115 -7.55 -8.73 -11.71
C GLU A 115 -6.32 -9.33 -11.02
N ALA A 116 -5.11 -8.99 -11.47
CA ALA A 116 -3.87 -9.43 -10.86
C ALA A 116 -3.71 -8.91 -9.42
N VAL A 117 -4.03 -7.63 -9.18
CA VAL A 117 -3.96 -7.03 -7.85
C VAL A 117 -4.99 -7.64 -6.90
N VAL A 118 -6.22 -7.84 -7.36
CA VAL A 118 -7.27 -8.47 -6.55
C VAL A 118 -6.88 -9.90 -6.18
N LYS A 119 -6.38 -10.67 -7.14
CA LYS A 119 -5.93 -12.05 -6.89
C LYS A 119 -4.79 -12.08 -5.85
N GLN A 120 -3.79 -11.23 -5.99
CA GLN A 120 -2.70 -11.12 -5.02
C GLN A 120 -3.20 -10.74 -3.63
N ALA A 121 -4.16 -9.81 -3.55
CA ALA A 121 -4.75 -9.39 -2.28
C ALA A 121 -5.52 -10.53 -1.59
N GLN A 122 -6.26 -11.34 -2.37
CA GLN A 122 -6.95 -12.53 -1.86
C GLN A 122 -5.96 -13.60 -1.38
N ASP A 123 -4.89 -13.84 -2.13
CA ASP A 123 -3.83 -14.78 -1.75
C ASP A 123 -3.12 -14.32 -0.46
N ASP A 124 -2.77 -13.04 -0.34
CA ASP A 124 -2.14 -12.46 0.86
C ASP A 124 -3.06 -12.59 2.09
N LEU A 125 -4.34 -12.31 1.92
CA LEU A 125 -5.31 -12.44 3.00
C LEU A 125 -5.50 -13.92 3.41
N GLY A 126 -5.65 -14.82 2.43
CA GLY A 126 -5.86 -16.24 2.68
C GLY A 126 -4.66 -16.96 3.28
N MET A 127 -3.44 -16.67 2.81
CA MET A 127 -2.21 -17.34 3.27
C MET A 127 -1.61 -16.73 4.53
N TYR A 128 -1.71 -15.41 4.67
CA TYR A 128 -0.98 -14.67 5.71
C TYR A 128 -1.87 -13.84 6.64
N GLY A 129 -3.20 -13.81 6.39
CA GLY A 129 -4.13 -12.93 7.11
C GLY A 129 -3.83 -11.44 6.89
N LYS A 130 -3.15 -11.10 5.80
CA LYS A 130 -2.62 -9.77 5.55
C LYS A 130 -3.51 -9.03 4.55
N LYS A 131 -4.06 -7.89 4.98
CA LYS A 131 -4.82 -7.00 4.09
C LYS A 131 -3.91 -6.30 3.09
N THR A 132 -4.47 -5.85 1.98
CA THR A 132 -3.75 -5.10 0.96
C THR A 132 -4.27 -3.67 0.87
N ILE A 133 -3.37 -2.69 1.01
CA ILE A 133 -3.64 -1.31 0.65
C ILE A 133 -3.39 -1.15 -0.84
N LEU A 134 -4.44 -0.85 -1.57
CA LEU A 134 -4.38 -0.52 -2.99
C LEU A 134 -4.41 1.00 -3.16
N PHE A 135 -3.28 1.58 -3.53
CA PHE A 135 -3.20 2.99 -3.89
C PHE A 135 -3.48 3.17 -5.38
N ILE A 136 -4.52 3.94 -5.71
CA ILE A 136 -4.88 4.27 -7.09
C ILE A 136 -4.62 5.75 -7.35
N ASP A 137 -3.60 6.02 -8.15
CA ASP A 137 -3.32 7.38 -8.61
C ASP A 137 -4.26 7.76 -9.76
N GLU A 138 -4.77 8.99 -9.75
CA GLU A 138 -5.73 9.53 -10.72
C GLU A 138 -7.02 8.68 -10.82
N ILE A 139 -7.58 8.26 -9.69
CA ILE A 139 -8.73 7.34 -9.60
C ILE A 139 -9.94 7.79 -10.45
N HIS A 140 -10.11 9.10 -10.68
CA HIS A 140 -11.15 9.66 -11.55
C HIS A 140 -11.03 9.20 -13.02
N ARG A 141 -9.87 8.68 -13.43
CA ARG A 141 -9.67 8.08 -14.76
C ARG A 141 -10.24 6.69 -14.93
N PHE A 142 -10.56 6.02 -13.83
CA PHE A 142 -11.28 4.75 -13.91
C PHE A 142 -12.71 4.99 -14.32
N ASN A 143 -13.17 4.23 -15.32
CA ASN A 143 -14.58 4.21 -15.67
C ASN A 143 -15.41 3.53 -14.57
N LYS A 144 -16.72 3.71 -14.62
CA LYS A 144 -17.64 3.17 -13.61
C LYS A 144 -17.51 1.66 -13.45
N GLY A 145 -17.39 0.90 -14.53
CA GLY A 145 -17.24 -0.56 -14.48
C GLY A 145 -15.95 -1.01 -13.79
N GLN A 146 -14.86 -0.26 -13.92
CA GLN A 146 -13.61 -0.52 -13.20
C GLN A 146 -13.75 -0.23 -11.71
N GLN A 147 -14.43 0.86 -11.35
CA GLN A 147 -14.71 1.19 -9.95
C GLN A 147 -15.66 0.16 -9.32
N ASP A 148 -16.71 -0.23 -10.01
CA ASP A 148 -17.68 -1.23 -9.56
C ASP A 148 -17.02 -2.62 -9.38
N TYR A 149 -16.00 -2.95 -10.19
CA TYR A 149 -15.25 -4.19 -10.04
C TYR A 149 -14.49 -4.29 -8.71
N LEU A 150 -13.98 -3.19 -8.21
CA LEU A 150 -13.24 -3.15 -6.94
C LEU A 150 -14.15 -3.16 -5.71
N LEU A 151 -15.39 -2.71 -5.87
CA LEU A 151 -16.31 -2.48 -4.75
C LEU A 151 -16.48 -3.70 -3.82
N PRO A 152 -16.73 -4.94 -4.32
CA PRO A 152 -16.89 -6.10 -3.44
C PRO A 152 -15.68 -6.37 -2.55
N PHE A 153 -14.46 -6.16 -3.06
CA PHE A 153 -13.21 -6.40 -2.35
C PHE A 153 -12.86 -5.30 -1.35
N VAL A 154 -13.42 -4.12 -1.56
CA VAL A 154 -13.36 -3.00 -0.61
C VAL A 154 -14.37 -3.20 0.51
N GLU A 155 -15.58 -3.63 0.19
CA GLU A 155 -16.65 -3.88 1.15
C GLU A 155 -16.33 -5.07 2.09
N ASP A 156 -15.74 -6.14 1.56
CA ASP A 156 -15.36 -7.31 2.38
C ASP A 156 -14.04 -7.10 3.16
N GLY A 157 -13.33 -5.98 2.91
CA GLY A 157 -12.10 -5.61 3.59
C GLY A 157 -10.85 -6.35 3.11
N THR A 158 -10.91 -7.10 2.02
CA THR A 158 -9.74 -7.69 1.35
C THR A 158 -8.78 -6.60 0.88
N ILE A 159 -9.35 -5.52 0.34
CA ILE A 159 -8.63 -4.34 -0.14
C ILE A 159 -9.03 -3.10 0.67
N ILE A 160 -8.03 -2.38 1.16
CA ILE A 160 -8.18 -1.02 1.67
C ILE A 160 -7.82 -0.09 0.52
N LEU A 161 -8.81 0.63 -0.01
CA LEU A 161 -8.60 1.54 -1.14
C LEU A 161 -8.11 2.90 -0.65
N ILE A 162 -6.98 3.36 -1.18
CA ILE A 162 -6.53 4.74 -1.07
C ILE A 162 -6.51 5.34 -2.47
N GLY A 163 -7.53 6.11 -2.81
CA GLY A 163 -7.58 6.82 -4.09
C GLY A 163 -6.92 8.18 -4.00
N ALA A 164 -6.22 8.60 -5.05
CA ALA A 164 -5.73 9.97 -5.21
C ALA A 164 -6.34 10.59 -6.46
N THR A 165 -6.78 11.83 -6.36
CA THR A 165 -7.37 12.56 -7.47
C THR A 165 -7.05 14.05 -7.40
N THR A 166 -6.95 14.68 -8.56
CA THR A 166 -6.88 16.14 -8.72
C THR A 166 -8.25 16.76 -8.99
N GLU A 167 -9.26 15.93 -9.28
CA GLU A 167 -10.63 16.35 -9.59
C GLU A 167 -11.56 16.11 -8.40
N ASN A 168 -12.68 16.78 -8.36
CA ASN A 168 -13.62 16.65 -7.23
C ASN A 168 -14.22 15.23 -7.19
N PRO A 169 -13.94 14.45 -6.14
CA PRO A 169 -14.33 13.05 -6.06
C PRO A 169 -15.85 12.83 -6.05
N TYR A 170 -16.65 13.81 -5.65
CA TYR A 170 -18.10 13.68 -5.62
C TYR A 170 -18.74 13.51 -7.01
N PHE A 171 -18.04 13.93 -8.06
CA PHE A 171 -18.55 13.81 -9.44
C PHE A 171 -17.98 12.61 -10.17
N GLU A 172 -16.77 12.19 -9.83
CA GLU A 172 -15.98 11.26 -10.65
C GLU A 172 -15.77 9.89 -9.98
N VAL A 173 -15.92 9.81 -8.66
CA VAL A 173 -15.75 8.57 -7.91
C VAL A 173 -17.11 8.02 -7.49
N ASN A 174 -17.28 6.70 -7.63
CA ASN A 174 -18.52 6.03 -7.20
C ASN A 174 -18.79 6.30 -5.72
N GLY A 175 -19.98 6.79 -5.40
CA GLY A 175 -20.38 7.10 -4.02
C GLY A 175 -20.23 5.93 -3.05
N ALA A 176 -20.38 4.69 -3.52
CA ALA A 176 -20.16 3.51 -2.71
C ALA A 176 -18.68 3.29 -2.30
N LEU A 177 -17.72 3.84 -3.06
CA LEU A 177 -16.30 3.83 -2.69
C LEU A 177 -15.93 4.98 -1.75
N LEU A 178 -16.84 5.97 -1.56
CA LEU A 178 -16.66 7.12 -0.68
C LEU A 178 -17.28 6.93 0.72
N SER A 179 -18.05 5.87 0.90
CA SER A 179 -18.84 5.61 2.13
C SER A 179 -18.04 4.89 3.22
#